data_a8e3192dffdbca41a4310cac026c4a18
#
_entry.id   a8e3192dffdbca41a4310cac026c4a18
#
_cell.length_a   1.000
_cell.length_b   1.000
_cell.length_c   1.000
_cell.angle_alpha   90.00
_cell.angle_beta   90.00
_cell.angle_gamma   90.00
#
_symmetry.space_group_name_H-M   'P 1'
#
loop_
_entity.id
_entity.type
_entity.pdbx_description
1 polymer ?
#
loop_
_entity_poly.entity_id
_entity_poly.type
_entity_poly.pdbx_seq_one_letter_code
_entity_poly.pdbx_strand_id
1 'polypeptide(L)'
;MPVRRLLPLTVLLSLVLCAPAGASRSQPLTFEAPRDLMNPATRPAALEELKSLGVRSLRVILTWRAVAPGADQAQMPNFDPTDPRGYDWGEYDPLMAAAAERGWPVLMTISGPVPKWATQAKLDNLTRPSPAAFEAFTTAVGRRYGAQVKTWAIWNEPNQPQFLRPQFSRGGRASSPGIYRRLYSAGVRGLNKAGQGTDSFLLGETSPRGNSRVVAPLQFLRGTLCLNAKYKRIGRCGALSPNGYAHHAYTTRQGPAFKPPNSDDVTIGVLSRLTKALDRARSAGALTRRLPIHLTEFGIQSAPDTIQGVSLTRQVQYRAISERIAYDNPRVVSFSQYLLTDSDPTGPKQYGGFESGLRFASGRPKPSLAGFRLPIAVRRQGSKVSIWGLVRPTAAIGAYPGPGATSATITYSDRGSSRVRTLRRVRTNALGYFQASASYRAGRRWNVTWQGQTGSPVSAYTR
;
A
#
# COMPACT_ATOMS: atom_id res chain seq x y z
N MET A 1 0.22 34.89 72.40
CA MET A 1 0.15 33.54 71.73
C MET A 1 -0.54 33.70 70.39
N PRO A 2 0.13 33.52 69.23
CA PRO A 2 -0.53 33.61 67.93
C PRO A 2 -0.93 32.20 67.45
N VAL A 3 -2.19 32.06 67.06
CA VAL A 3 -2.79 30.85 66.48
C VAL A 3 -2.34 30.67 65.03
N ARG A 4 -1.58 29.64 64.78
CA ARG A 4 -1.19 29.24 63.40
C ARG A 4 -2.41 28.55 62.72
N ARG A 5 -2.93 29.19 61.66
CA ARG A 5 -3.90 28.56 60.74
C ARG A 5 -3.17 27.65 59.75
N LEU A 6 -3.45 26.37 59.78
CA LEU A 6 -3.06 25.39 58.77
C LEU A 6 -4.01 25.50 57.57
N LEU A 7 -3.48 25.81 56.38
CA LEU A 7 -4.22 25.69 55.12
C LEU A 7 -4.13 24.23 54.58
N PRO A 8 -5.22 23.63 54.14
CA PRO A 8 -5.13 22.33 53.52
C PRO A 8 -4.60 22.44 52.08
N LEU A 9 -3.56 21.67 51.81
CA LEU A 9 -2.96 21.50 50.47
C LEU A 9 -3.85 20.56 49.65
N THR A 10 -4.66 21.12 48.74
CA THR A 10 -5.49 20.33 47.80
C THR A 10 -4.60 19.83 46.66
N VAL A 11 -4.22 18.57 46.71
CA VAL A 11 -3.53 17.90 45.61
C VAL A 11 -4.53 17.65 44.47
N LEU A 12 -4.42 18.44 43.40
CA LEU A 12 -5.16 18.24 42.16
C LEU A 12 -4.54 17.06 41.39
N LEU A 13 -5.16 15.87 41.49
CA LEU A 13 -4.78 14.68 40.73
C LEU A 13 -5.25 14.88 39.32
N SER A 14 -4.38 15.35 38.41
CA SER A 14 -4.64 15.46 36.98
C SER A 14 -4.73 14.06 36.39
N LEU A 15 -5.92 13.52 36.23
CA LEU A 15 -6.23 12.35 35.41
C LEU A 15 -5.92 12.70 33.96
N VAL A 16 -4.74 12.30 33.47
CA VAL A 16 -4.44 12.27 32.05
C VAL A 16 -5.32 11.18 31.43
N LEU A 17 -6.47 11.57 30.92
CA LEU A 17 -7.29 10.76 30.05
C LEU A 17 -6.48 10.49 28.78
N CYS A 18 -5.79 9.36 28.71
CA CYS A 18 -5.30 8.81 27.45
C CYS A 18 -6.50 8.58 26.56
N ALA A 19 -6.83 9.55 25.71
CA ALA A 19 -7.77 9.32 24.61
C ALA A 19 -7.29 8.09 23.83
N PRO A 20 -8.16 7.10 23.56
CA PRO A 20 -7.79 5.97 22.71
C PRO A 20 -7.28 6.53 21.40
N ALA A 21 -6.11 6.07 20.95
CA ALA A 21 -5.54 6.45 19.67
C ALA A 21 -6.61 6.17 18.60
N GLY A 22 -7.24 7.23 18.10
CA GLY A 22 -8.32 7.13 17.13
C GLY A 22 -7.80 6.39 15.88
N ALA A 23 -8.61 5.49 15.35
CA ALA A 23 -8.38 4.88 14.04
C ALA A 23 -8.10 5.97 12.99
N SER A 24 -7.36 5.64 11.93
CA SER A 24 -7.14 6.58 10.82
C SER A 24 -8.47 7.10 10.32
N ARG A 25 -8.68 8.42 10.37
CA ARG A 25 -9.96 9.02 10.01
C ARG A 25 -10.18 9.11 8.52
N SER A 26 -9.12 8.95 7.74
CA SER A 26 -9.17 8.94 6.28
C SER A 26 -8.08 8.02 5.75
N GLN A 27 -8.45 7.11 4.86
CA GLN A 27 -7.50 6.30 4.10
C GLN A 27 -7.79 6.54 2.62
N PRO A 28 -7.08 7.48 1.97
CA PRO A 28 -7.13 7.64 0.54
C PRO A 28 -6.95 6.28 -0.14
N LEU A 29 -7.85 5.98 -1.06
CA LEU A 29 -7.82 4.75 -1.82
C LEU A 29 -6.98 4.97 -3.07
N THR A 30 -5.77 4.44 -3.05
CA THR A 30 -4.90 4.38 -4.23
C THR A 30 -5.13 3.06 -4.96
N PHE A 31 -5.09 3.08 -6.27
CA PHE A 31 -5.32 1.90 -7.10
C PHE A 31 -4.19 1.70 -8.10
N GLU A 32 -3.79 0.46 -8.28
CA GLU A 32 -2.81 0.06 -9.29
C GLU A 32 -3.40 -1.04 -10.17
N ALA A 33 -3.43 -0.80 -11.47
CA ALA A 33 -3.95 -1.72 -12.47
C ALA A 33 -3.19 -1.54 -13.79
N PRO A 34 -1.90 -1.90 -13.86
CA PRO A 34 -1.07 -1.59 -15.03
C PRO A 34 -1.63 -2.22 -16.31
N ARG A 35 -2.11 -3.46 -16.27
CA ARG A 35 -2.72 -4.13 -17.42
C ARG A 35 -3.86 -3.31 -18.03
N ASP A 36 -4.74 -2.76 -17.19
CA ASP A 36 -5.94 -2.05 -17.63
C ASP A 36 -5.64 -0.59 -17.98
N LEU A 37 -4.72 0.06 -17.25
CA LEU A 37 -4.47 1.50 -17.32
C LEU A 37 -3.37 1.88 -18.32
N MET A 38 -2.34 1.04 -18.52
CA MET A 38 -1.28 1.30 -19.48
C MET A 38 -1.73 1.02 -20.93
N ASN A 39 -2.67 0.09 -21.13
CA ASN A 39 -3.21 -0.25 -22.43
C ASN A 39 -4.20 0.81 -22.93
N PRO A 40 -3.97 1.46 -24.09
CA PRO A 40 -4.85 2.50 -24.64
C PRO A 40 -6.30 2.01 -24.88
N ALA A 41 -6.47 0.75 -25.26
CA ALA A 41 -7.79 0.19 -25.58
C ALA A 41 -8.68 -0.01 -24.32
N THR A 42 -8.08 -0.31 -23.18
CA THR A 42 -8.83 -0.60 -21.94
C THR A 42 -8.84 0.58 -20.97
N ARG A 43 -7.88 1.50 -21.05
CA ARG A 43 -7.72 2.65 -20.13
C ARG A 43 -8.99 3.47 -19.92
N PRO A 44 -9.73 3.92 -20.96
CA PRO A 44 -10.92 4.75 -20.74
C PRO A 44 -11.99 4.05 -19.90
N ALA A 45 -12.30 2.81 -20.21
CA ALA A 45 -13.28 2.01 -19.47
C ALA A 45 -12.81 1.71 -18.04
N ALA A 46 -11.53 1.39 -17.86
CA ALA A 46 -10.94 1.14 -16.54
C ALA A 46 -11.02 2.38 -15.65
N LEU A 47 -10.71 3.56 -16.16
CA LEU A 47 -10.78 4.82 -15.40
C LEU A 47 -12.23 5.14 -14.98
N GLU A 48 -13.21 4.94 -15.86
CA GLU A 48 -14.63 5.15 -15.50
C GLU A 48 -15.11 4.11 -14.46
N GLU A 49 -14.68 2.86 -14.57
CA GLU A 49 -15.00 1.85 -13.56
C GLU A 49 -14.35 2.21 -12.21
N LEU A 50 -13.07 2.56 -12.18
CA LEU A 50 -12.39 3.01 -10.95
C LEU A 50 -13.09 4.21 -10.32
N LYS A 51 -13.51 5.18 -11.14
CA LYS A 51 -14.32 6.31 -10.69
C LYS A 51 -15.62 5.85 -10.04
N SER A 52 -16.33 4.90 -10.64
CA SER A 52 -17.57 4.33 -10.09
C SER A 52 -17.35 3.59 -8.78
N LEU A 53 -16.16 3.08 -8.54
CA LEU A 53 -15.72 2.44 -7.30
C LEU A 53 -15.21 3.44 -6.25
N GLY A 54 -15.24 4.74 -6.54
CA GLY A 54 -14.76 5.78 -5.64
C GLY A 54 -13.25 5.97 -5.61
N VAL A 55 -12.54 5.37 -6.56
CA VAL A 55 -11.09 5.61 -6.73
C VAL A 55 -10.86 7.00 -7.32
N ARG A 56 -9.94 7.74 -6.72
CA ARG A 56 -9.56 9.10 -7.12
C ARG A 56 -8.05 9.31 -7.09
N SER A 57 -7.27 8.26 -6.95
CA SER A 57 -5.82 8.31 -6.89
C SER A 57 -5.23 7.03 -7.47
N LEU A 58 -4.16 7.15 -8.21
CA LEU A 58 -3.47 6.03 -8.84
C LEU A 58 -2.07 5.86 -8.25
N ARG A 59 -1.59 4.62 -8.22
CA ARG A 59 -0.17 4.32 -8.13
C ARG A 59 0.34 3.90 -9.51
N VAL A 60 1.44 4.49 -9.92
CA VAL A 60 2.10 4.19 -11.20
C VAL A 60 3.56 3.83 -10.94
N ILE A 61 3.98 2.65 -11.34
CA ILE A 61 5.40 2.27 -11.33
C ILE A 61 6.02 2.70 -12.64
N LEU A 62 6.95 3.65 -12.57
CA LEU A 62 7.76 4.09 -13.70
C LEU A 62 9.05 3.28 -13.70
N THR A 63 9.19 2.38 -14.67
CA THR A 63 10.34 1.51 -14.83
C THR A 63 11.39 2.21 -15.69
N TRP A 64 12.59 2.45 -15.12
CA TRP A 64 13.64 3.18 -15.81
C TRP A 64 14.03 2.53 -17.14
N ARG A 65 14.16 1.20 -17.19
CA ARG A 65 14.49 0.46 -18.41
C ARG A 65 13.46 0.67 -19.53
N ALA A 66 12.19 0.85 -19.19
CA ALA A 66 11.12 0.99 -20.19
C ALA A 66 11.22 2.30 -20.99
N VAL A 67 11.75 3.35 -20.38
CA VAL A 67 11.81 4.68 -21.00
C VAL A 67 13.21 5.05 -21.50
N ALA A 68 14.26 4.35 -21.08
CA ALA A 68 15.63 4.72 -21.35
C ALA A 68 16.09 4.30 -22.75
N PRO A 69 16.81 5.17 -23.49
CA PRO A 69 17.42 4.79 -24.76
C PRO A 69 18.51 3.75 -24.53
N GLY A 70 18.66 2.83 -25.49
CA GLY A 70 19.69 1.79 -25.46
C GLY A 70 19.71 0.95 -24.19
N ALA A 71 18.55 0.64 -23.63
CA ALA A 71 18.42 0.00 -22.31
C ALA A 71 19.15 -1.36 -22.19
N ASP A 72 19.34 -2.08 -23.30
CA ASP A 72 20.04 -3.36 -23.35
C ASP A 72 21.51 -3.26 -23.75
N GLN A 73 22.01 -2.04 -23.97
CA GLN A 73 23.43 -1.77 -24.30
C GLN A 73 24.26 -1.65 -23.03
N ALA A 74 25.50 -2.10 -23.08
CA ALA A 74 26.47 -1.94 -21.99
C ALA A 74 27.02 -0.50 -21.89
N GLN A 75 27.00 0.23 -23.00
CA GLN A 75 27.42 1.62 -23.06
C GLN A 75 26.21 2.54 -23.13
N MET A 76 26.24 3.63 -22.35
CA MET A 76 25.22 4.65 -22.40
C MET A 76 25.23 5.34 -23.75
N PRO A 77 24.12 5.48 -24.46
CA PRO A 77 24.01 6.31 -25.66
C PRO A 77 24.44 7.76 -25.38
N ASN A 78 24.78 8.50 -26.42
CA ASN A 78 25.12 9.91 -26.29
C ASN A 78 23.83 10.76 -26.13
N PHE A 79 23.50 11.11 -24.89
CA PHE A 79 22.36 12.00 -24.54
C PHE A 79 22.58 12.60 -23.14
N ASP A 80 21.91 13.70 -22.84
CA ASP A 80 21.87 14.23 -21.47
C ASP A 80 20.86 13.44 -20.62
N PRO A 81 21.31 12.64 -19.64
CA PRO A 81 20.42 11.82 -18.82
C PRO A 81 19.56 12.64 -17.83
N THR A 82 19.76 13.97 -17.76
CA THR A 82 18.91 14.87 -16.96
C THR A 82 17.81 15.54 -17.79
N ASP A 83 17.90 15.46 -19.12
CA ASP A 83 16.92 16.05 -20.06
C ASP A 83 15.80 15.03 -20.33
N PRO A 84 14.52 15.33 -19.99
CA PRO A 84 13.42 14.43 -20.29
C PRO A 84 13.25 14.13 -21.78
N ARG A 85 13.72 14.98 -22.70
CA ARG A 85 13.66 14.74 -24.15
C ARG A 85 14.50 13.55 -24.60
N GLY A 86 15.45 13.10 -23.80
CA GLY A 86 16.29 11.93 -24.08
C GLY A 86 15.64 10.58 -23.79
N TYR A 87 14.39 10.55 -23.34
CA TYR A 87 13.66 9.34 -22.94
C TYR A 87 12.37 9.16 -23.72
N ASP A 88 11.90 7.93 -23.86
CA ASP A 88 10.59 7.60 -24.44
C ASP A 88 9.54 7.50 -23.34
N TRP A 89 8.63 8.46 -23.27
CA TRP A 89 7.53 8.51 -22.28
C TRP A 89 6.20 8.00 -22.85
N GLY A 90 6.17 7.49 -24.08
CA GLY A 90 4.94 7.14 -24.80
C GLY A 90 4.06 6.12 -24.08
N GLU A 91 4.65 5.26 -23.25
CA GLU A 91 3.89 4.31 -22.42
C GLU A 91 3.17 5.01 -21.25
N TYR A 92 3.77 6.05 -20.65
CA TYR A 92 3.28 6.69 -19.42
C TYR A 92 2.48 7.96 -19.65
N ASP A 93 2.85 8.78 -20.61
CA ASP A 93 2.22 10.08 -20.86
C ASP A 93 0.70 10.02 -21.02
N PRO A 94 0.12 9.05 -21.78
CA PRO A 94 -1.32 9.01 -21.95
C PRO A 94 -2.08 8.70 -20.66
N LEU A 95 -1.50 7.91 -19.74
CA LEU A 95 -2.09 7.65 -18.43
C LEU A 95 -1.96 8.87 -17.54
N MET A 96 -0.80 9.54 -17.54
CA MET A 96 -0.58 10.73 -16.73
C MET A 96 -1.50 11.87 -17.17
N ALA A 97 -1.68 12.08 -18.47
CA ALA A 97 -2.65 13.06 -19.00
C ALA A 97 -4.08 12.74 -18.55
N ALA A 98 -4.51 11.47 -18.69
CA ALA A 98 -5.85 11.06 -18.30
C ALA A 98 -6.11 11.18 -16.78
N ALA A 99 -5.09 10.99 -15.95
CA ALA A 99 -5.16 11.24 -14.51
C ALA A 99 -5.28 12.75 -14.20
N ALA A 100 -4.48 13.58 -14.88
CA ALA A 100 -4.51 15.03 -14.72
C ALA A 100 -5.86 15.64 -15.12
N GLU A 101 -6.43 15.23 -16.26
CA GLU A 101 -7.78 15.64 -16.71
C GLU A 101 -8.87 15.36 -15.67
N ARG A 102 -8.70 14.30 -14.88
CA ARG A 102 -9.62 13.92 -13.81
C ARG A 102 -9.30 14.55 -12.46
N GLY A 103 -8.21 15.29 -12.36
CA GLY A 103 -7.69 15.80 -11.09
C GLY A 103 -7.28 14.69 -10.11
N TRP A 104 -6.86 13.53 -10.62
CA TRP A 104 -6.46 12.40 -9.77
C TRP A 104 -4.98 12.48 -9.41
N PRO A 105 -4.65 12.58 -8.12
CA PRO A 105 -3.27 12.48 -7.67
C PRO A 105 -2.65 11.15 -8.08
N VAL A 106 -1.37 11.20 -8.45
CA VAL A 106 -0.56 10.01 -8.74
C VAL A 106 0.53 9.89 -7.69
N LEU A 107 0.63 8.70 -7.07
CA LEU A 107 1.82 8.25 -6.39
C LEU A 107 2.70 7.57 -7.45
N MET A 108 3.84 8.17 -7.76
CA MET A 108 4.77 7.59 -8.73
C MET A 108 5.92 6.87 -8.03
N THR A 109 6.05 5.59 -8.33
CA THR A 109 7.18 4.77 -7.89
C THR A 109 8.23 4.72 -9.00
N ILE A 110 9.37 5.36 -8.79
CA ILE A 110 10.48 5.32 -9.75
C ILE A 110 11.35 4.10 -9.44
N SER A 111 11.41 3.13 -10.36
CA SER A 111 12.00 1.82 -10.08
C SER A 111 12.87 1.25 -11.20
N GLY A 112 13.60 0.19 -10.86
CA GLY A 112 14.16 -0.76 -11.81
C GLY A 112 13.11 -1.76 -12.33
N PRO A 113 13.49 -2.61 -13.29
CA PRO A 113 14.83 -2.77 -13.86
C PRO A 113 15.39 -1.49 -14.48
N VAL A 114 16.73 -1.39 -14.44
CA VAL A 114 17.44 -0.23 -15.00
C VAL A 114 18.09 -0.59 -16.35
N PRO A 115 18.51 0.38 -17.17
CA PRO A 115 19.33 0.09 -18.34
C PRO A 115 20.61 -0.63 -17.94
N LYS A 116 21.13 -1.55 -18.77
CA LYS A 116 22.39 -2.27 -18.49
C LYS A 116 23.54 -1.32 -18.25
N TRP A 117 23.66 -0.26 -19.05
CA TRP A 117 24.70 0.75 -18.88
C TRP A 117 24.66 1.48 -17.54
N ALA A 118 23.52 1.44 -16.84
CA ALA A 118 23.34 2.05 -15.53
C ALA A 118 23.62 1.09 -14.36
N THR A 119 24.09 -0.14 -14.60
CA THR A 119 24.55 -1.07 -13.56
C THR A 119 26.07 -1.11 -13.45
N GLN A 120 26.58 -1.52 -12.29
CA GLN A 120 28.04 -1.52 -12.04
C GLN A 120 28.79 -2.41 -13.03
N ALA A 121 28.31 -3.62 -13.28
CA ALA A 121 28.97 -4.60 -14.16
C ALA A 121 28.50 -4.51 -15.62
N LYS A 122 27.39 -3.82 -15.90
CA LYS A 122 26.78 -3.67 -17.23
C LYS A 122 26.40 -5.00 -17.90
N LEU A 123 26.14 -6.03 -17.08
CA LEU A 123 25.81 -7.39 -17.54
C LEU A 123 24.31 -7.69 -17.48
N ASP A 124 23.61 -7.05 -16.56
CA ASP A 124 22.17 -7.21 -16.35
C ASP A 124 21.50 -5.85 -15.98
N ASN A 125 20.21 -5.89 -15.71
CA ASN A 125 19.40 -4.71 -15.45
C ASN A 125 19.04 -4.51 -13.96
N LEU A 126 19.64 -5.26 -13.04
CA LEU A 126 19.23 -5.34 -11.63
C LEU A 126 20.39 -5.20 -10.64
N THR A 127 21.60 -5.60 -11.05
CA THR A 127 22.73 -5.75 -10.14
C THR A 127 23.46 -4.43 -9.92
N ARG A 128 23.38 -3.91 -8.69
CA ARG A 128 24.08 -2.70 -8.26
C ARG A 128 23.87 -1.50 -9.21
N PRO A 129 22.64 -1.01 -9.36
CA PRO A 129 22.38 0.20 -10.13
C PRO A 129 23.25 1.36 -9.65
N SER A 130 23.70 2.20 -10.58
CA SER A 130 24.53 3.38 -10.30
C SER A 130 23.69 4.48 -9.64
N PRO A 131 24.02 4.91 -8.41
CA PRO A 131 23.31 6.02 -7.78
C PRO A 131 23.43 7.34 -8.56
N ALA A 132 24.58 7.61 -9.19
CA ALA A 132 24.79 8.83 -9.96
C ALA A 132 23.92 8.86 -11.22
N ALA A 133 23.86 7.75 -11.95
CA ALA A 133 22.99 7.65 -13.12
C ALA A 133 21.50 7.68 -12.73
N PHE A 134 21.13 7.09 -11.57
CA PHE A 134 19.77 7.16 -11.04
C PHE A 134 19.37 8.57 -10.62
N GLU A 135 20.29 9.36 -10.05
CA GLU A 135 20.07 10.77 -9.73
C GLU A 135 19.79 11.60 -11.00
N ALA A 136 20.56 11.40 -12.07
CA ALA A 136 20.31 12.04 -13.34
C ALA A 136 18.95 11.67 -13.93
N PHE A 137 18.60 10.37 -13.92
CA PHE A 137 17.30 9.89 -14.38
C PHE A 137 16.13 10.48 -13.57
N THR A 138 16.22 10.49 -12.25
CA THR A 138 15.15 11.06 -11.41
C THR A 138 15.04 12.57 -11.58
N THR A 139 16.10 13.26 -11.98
CA THR A 139 16.02 14.67 -12.41
C THR A 139 15.18 14.81 -13.67
N ALA A 140 15.39 13.96 -14.68
CA ALA A 140 14.55 13.97 -15.89
C ALA A 140 13.07 13.64 -15.58
N VAL A 141 12.82 12.63 -14.73
CA VAL A 141 11.46 12.27 -14.30
C VAL A 141 10.76 13.42 -13.57
N GLY A 142 11.47 14.09 -12.66
CA GLY A 142 10.93 15.23 -11.91
C GLY A 142 10.62 16.43 -12.82
N ARG A 143 11.48 16.69 -13.83
CA ARG A 143 11.21 17.72 -14.85
C ARG A 143 10.02 17.37 -15.73
N ARG A 144 9.79 16.08 -16.03
CA ARG A 144 8.66 15.61 -16.86
C ARG A 144 7.34 15.65 -16.12
N TYR A 145 7.28 15.08 -14.91
CA TYR A 145 6.02 14.80 -14.21
C TYR A 145 5.83 15.60 -12.92
N GLY A 146 6.79 16.42 -12.50
CA GLY A 146 6.74 17.12 -11.22
C GLY A 146 5.61 18.13 -11.05
N ALA A 147 5.01 18.62 -12.15
CA ALA A 147 3.81 19.43 -12.08
C ALA A 147 2.59 18.63 -11.58
N GLN A 148 2.51 17.34 -11.92
CA GLN A 148 1.37 16.45 -11.66
C GLN A 148 1.57 15.56 -10.44
N VAL A 149 2.80 15.13 -10.18
CA VAL A 149 3.14 14.19 -9.11
C VAL A 149 3.63 14.94 -7.87
N LYS A 150 3.01 14.66 -6.72
CA LYS A 150 3.38 15.26 -5.42
C LYS A 150 3.74 14.21 -4.37
N THR A 151 3.70 12.94 -4.74
CA THR A 151 4.13 11.83 -3.89
C THR A 151 4.97 10.86 -4.71
N TRP A 152 6.21 10.69 -4.29
CA TRP A 152 7.22 9.88 -4.96
C TRP A 152 7.65 8.74 -4.07
N ALA A 153 7.63 7.52 -4.57
CA ALA A 153 8.28 6.38 -3.93
C ALA A 153 9.56 6.03 -4.70
N ILE A 154 10.62 5.75 -3.97
CA ILE A 154 11.90 5.40 -4.57
C ILE A 154 12.09 3.90 -4.46
N TRP A 155 11.98 3.23 -5.59
CA TRP A 155 12.12 1.80 -5.83
C TRP A 155 10.96 0.94 -5.35
N ASN A 156 10.52 0.02 -6.23
CA ASN A 156 9.56 -1.04 -5.91
C ASN A 156 10.29 -2.24 -5.30
N GLU A 157 9.82 -2.75 -4.19
CA GLU A 157 10.28 -3.95 -3.47
C GLU A 157 11.80 -4.18 -3.48
N PRO A 158 12.61 -3.21 -3.01
CA PRO A 158 14.08 -3.32 -3.09
C PRO A 158 14.67 -4.48 -2.26
N ASN A 159 13.86 -5.11 -1.43
CA ASN A 159 14.21 -6.30 -0.69
C ASN A 159 13.94 -7.61 -1.46
N GLN A 160 13.58 -7.53 -2.76
CA GLN A 160 13.32 -8.66 -3.66
C GLN A 160 14.36 -8.77 -4.77
N PRO A 161 14.85 -9.98 -5.12
CA PRO A 161 15.91 -10.15 -6.15
C PRO A 161 15.43 -9.88 -7.58
N GLN A 162 14.11 -9.82 -7.82
CA GLN A 162 13.55 -9.43 -9.12
C GLN A 162 13.57 -7.92 -9.35
N PHE A 163 13.82 -7.12 -8.31
CA PHE A 163 13.87 -5.66 -8.43
C PHE A 163 15.23 -5.07 -8.09
N LEU A 164 16.03 -5.72 -7.23
CA LEU A 164 17.36 -5.23 -6.83
C LEU A 164 18.30 -6.38 -6.47
N ARG A 165 19.52 -6.36 -6.97
CA ARG A 165 20.56 -7.37 -6.70
C ARG A 165 21.91 -6.74 -6.32
N PRO A 166 22.75 -7.46 -5.55
CA PRO A 166 22.44 -8.68 -4.80
C PRO A 166 21.63 -8.38 -3.53
N GLN A 167 20.78 -9.33 -3.11
CA GLN A 167 20.07 -9.25 -1.83
C GLN A 167 21.03 -9.51 -0.66
N PHE A 168 21.90 -10.53 -0.81
CA PHE A 168 22.90 -10.89 0.17
C PHE A 168 24.29 -10.95 -0.45
N SER A 169 25.34 -10.71 0.35
CA SER A 169 26.72 -10.97 0.00
C SER A 169 27.03 -12.48 0.03
N ARG A 170 28.19 -12.88 -0.49
CA ARG A 170 28.66 -14.28 -0.41
C ARG A 170 28.71 -14.81 1.03
N GLY A 171 28.96 -13.94 2.03
CA GLY A 171 28.93 -14.29 3.45
C GLY A 171 27.54 -14.18 4.11
N GLY A 172 26.42 -14.16 3.35
CA GLY A 172 25.06 -14.15 3.87
C GLY A 172 24.57 -12.84 4.50
N ARG A 173 25.41 -11.79 4.53
CA ARG A 173 25.00 -10.48 5.05
C ARG A 173 24.13 -9.75 4.03
N ALA A 174 23.02 -9.15 4.49
CA ALA A 174 22.13 -8.37 3.64
C ALA A 174 22.89 -7.19 2.98
N SER A 175 22.90 -7.16 1.65
CA SER A 175 23.57 -6.16 0.81
C SER A 175 22.60 -5.13 0.22
N SER A 176 21.38 -5.57 -0.13
CA SER A 176 20.39 -4.70 -0.78
C SER A 176 20.01 -3.47 0.05
N PRO A 177 19.97 -3.48 1.39
CA PRO A 177 19.64 -2.29 2.18
C PRO A 177 20.62 -1.14 1.95
N GLY A 178 21.93 -1.43 1.89
CA GLY A 178 22.96 -0.41 1.64
C GLY A 178 22.95 0.09 0.20
N ILE A 179 22.64 -0.78 -0.78
CA ILE A 179 22.45 -0.37 -2.18
C ILE A 179 21.24 0.56 -2.28
N TYR A 180 20.12 0.13 -1.72
CA TYR A 180 18.88 0.92 -1.72
C TYR A 180 19.02 2.27 -1.05
N ARG A 181 19.70 2.35 0.11
CA ARG A 181 19.94 3.63 0.78
C ARG A 181 20.62 4.65 -0.15
N ARG A 182 21.62 4.21 -0.92
CA ARG A 182 22.31 5.09 -1.88
C ARG A 182 21.39 5.51 -3.03
N LEU A 183 20.58 4.60 -3.55
CA LEU A 183 19.56 4.88 -4.58
C LEU A 183 18.49 5.83 -4.07
N TYR A 184 17.97 5.59 -2.86
CA TYR A 184 17.00 6.48 -2.23
C TYR A 184 17.53 7.91 -2.12
N SER A 185 18.72 8.07 -1.57
CA SER A 185 19.32 9.39 -1.41
C SER A 185 19.62 10.07 -2.77
N ALA A 186 20.03 9.30 -3.76
CA ALA A 186 20.26 9.79 -5.12
C ALA A 186 18.94 10.21 -5.80
N GLY A 187 17.90 9.39 -5.70
CA GLY A 187 16.58 9.70 -6.25
C GLY A 187 15.99 10.97 -5.66
N VAL A 188 16.06 11.13 -4.33
CA VAL A 188 15.61 12.37 -3.67
C VAL A 188 16.42 13.58 -4.13
N ARG A 189 17.75 13.47 -4.28
CA ARG A 189 18.57 14.59 -4.79
C ARG A 189 18.19 14.94 -6.23
N GLY A 190 17.97 13.94 -7.09
CA GLY A 190 17.56 14.19 -8.48
C GLY A 190 16.21 14.90 -8.57
N LEU A 191 15.22 14.47 -7.78
CA LEU A 191 13.92 15.14 -7.70
C LEU A 191 14.05 16.57 -7.14
N ASN A 192 14.91 16.80 -6.14
CA ASN A 192 15.18 18.14 -5.63
C ASN A 192 15.81 19.04 -6.70
N LYS A 193 16.76 18.53 -7.51
CA LYS A 193 17.34 19.25 -8.65
C LYS A 193 16.29 19.61 -9.72
N ALA A 194 15.24 18.83 -9.82
CA ALA A 194 14.08 19.10 -10.70
C ALA A 194 13.06 20.05 -10.10
N GLY A 195 13.32 20.65 -8.92
CA GLY A 195 12.40 21.58 -8.25
C GLY A 195 11.33 20.92 -7.38
N GLN A 196 11.40 19.60 -7.14
CA GLN A 196 10.38 18.85 -6.39
C GLN A 196 10.67 18.73 -4.87
N GLY A 197 11.53 19.60 -4.32
CA GLY A 197 12.01 19.53 -2.93
C GLY A 197 10.92 19.65 -1.84
N THR A 198 9.75 20.16 -2.17
CA THR A 198 8.59 20.28 -1.27
C THR A 198 7.64 19.09 -1.31
N ASP A 199 7.84 18.18 -2.26
CA ASP A 199 6.98 17.01 -2.44
C ASP A 199 7.21 15.94 -1.35
N SER A 200 6.31 14.96 -1.31
CA SER A 200 6.41 13.83 -0.38
C SER A 200 7.27 12.71 -0.96
N PHE A 201 8.32 12.33 -0.23
CA PHE A 201 9.20 11.21 -0.58
C PHE A 201 8.96 10.02 0.37
N LEU A 202 8.58 8.88 -0.19
CA LEU A 202 8.35 7.65 0.56
C LEU A 202 9.61 6.76 0.55
N LEU A 203 9.98 6.26 1.72
CA LEU A 203 11.02 5.26 1.91
C LEU A 203 10.39 3.88 1.95
N GLY A 204 10.98 2.88 1.33
CA GLY A 204 10.59 1.48 1.52
C GLY A 204 10.02 0.81 0.30
N GLU A 205 8.69 0.74 0.20
CA GLU A 205 7.92 -0.17 -0.66
C GLU A 205 8.40 -1.62 -0.53
N THR A 206 8.66 -2.06 0.72
CA THR A 206 9.18 -3.41 0.97
C THR A 206 8.13 -4.47 0.84
N SER A 207 8.48 -5.62 0.25
CA SER A 207 7.66 -6.85 0.29
C SER A 207 7.54 -7.39 1.72
N PRO A 208 6.50 -8.18 2.04
CA PRO A 208 6.12 -8.46 3.42
C PRO A 208 6.99 -9.50 4.13
N ARG A 209 7.71 -10.38 3.41
CA ARG A 209 8.39 -11.52 4.01
C ARG A 209 9.76 -11.76 3.41
N GLY A 210 10.67 -12.28 4.26
CA GLY A 210 11.99 -12.72 3.87
C GLY A 210 12.10 -14.25 3.72
N ASN A 211 13.17 -14.66 3.05
CA ASN A 211 13.63 -16.05 2.95
C ASN A 211 15.12 -16.05 2.59
N SER A 212 15.67 -17.19 2.16
CA SER A 212 17.09 -17.30 1.77
C SER A 212 17.51 -16.40 0.59
N ARG A 213 16.54 -15.87 -0.19
CA ARG A 213 16.78 -15.00 -1.37
C ARG A 213 16.24 -13.59 -1.21
N VAL A 214 15.37 -13.36 -0.22
CA VAL A 214 14.64 -12.11 0.02
C VAL A 214 14.99 -11.61 1.40
N VAL A 215 15.48 -10.38 1.53
CA VAL A 215 15.75 -9.76 2.82
C VAL A 215 14.42 -9.44 3.53
N ALA A 216 14.24 -9.93 4.75
CA ALA A 216 13.02 -9.65 5.52
C ALA A 216 12.83 -8.13 5.74
N PRO A 217 11.60 -7.59 5.68
CA PRO A 217 11.37 -6.15 5.62
C PRO A 217 11.93 -5.37 6.82
N LEU A 218 11.87 -5.89 8.05
CA LEU A 218 12.44 -5.16 9.19
C LEU A 218 13.98 -5.29 9.25
N GLN A 219 14.56 -6.38 8.78
CA GLN A 219 16.00 -6.49 8.56
C GLN A 219 16.45 -5.48 7.49
N PHE A 220 15.67 -5.36 6.40
CA PHE A 220 15.93 -4.40 5.34
C PHE A 220 15.84 -2.95 5.85
N LEU A 221 14.80 -2.61 6.61
CA LEU A 221 14.64 -1.30 7.25
C LEU A 221 15.86 -0.95 8.11
N ARG A 222 16.26 -1.86 9.00
CA ARG A 222 17.42 -1.62 9.87
C ARG A 222 18.70 -1.42 9.07
N GLY A 223 18.95 -2.27 8.07
CA GLY A 223 20.13 -2.14 7.21
C GLY A 223 20.14 -0.84 6.41
N THR A 224 19.00 -0.41 5.88
CA THR A 224 18.83 0.88 5.19
C THR A 224 19.12 2.06 6.11
N LEU A 225 18.77 1.96 7.39
CA LEU A 225 18.95 3.01 8.39
C LEU A 225 20.26 2.88 9.17
N CYS A 226 21.15 1.95 8.80
CA CYS A 226 22.40 1.65 9.50
C CYS A 226 22.18 1.35 10.99
N LEU A 227 21.24 0.46 11.27
CA LEU A 227 20.89 -0.02 12.60
C LEU A 227 21.18 -1.52 12.72
N ASN A 228 21.65 -1.96 13.88
CA ASN A 228 21.77 -3.39 14.20
C ASN A 228 20.41 -3.98 14.64
N ALA A 229 20.37 -5.28 14.95
CA ALA A 229 19.15 -5.97 15.39
C ALA A 229 18.52 -5.37 16.67
N LYS A 230 19.28 -4.70 17.51
CA LYS A 230 18.82 -3.99 18.72
C LYS A 230 18.44 -2.54 18.46
N TYR A 231 18.43 -2.08 17.18
CA TYR A 231 18.19 -0.70 16.75
C TYR A 231 19.25 0.31 17.28
N LYS A 232 20.45 -0.14 17.58
CA LYS A 232 21.59 0.75 17.83
C LYS A 232 22.25 1.12 16.50
N ARG A 233 22.69 2.38 16.39
CA ARG A 233 23.38 2.86 15.18
C ARG A 233 24.70 2.10 14.96
N ILE A 234 24.98 1.79 13.71
CA ILE A 234 26.22 1.18 13.25
C ILE A 234 26.78 2.01 12.08
N GLY A 235 28.09 2.30 12.15
CA GLY A 235 28.74 3.14 11.14
C GLY A 235 28.32 4.63 11.21
N ARG A 236 28.73 5.39 10.18
CA ARG A 236 28.56 6.84 10.10
C ARG A 236 27.46 7.28 9.13
N CYS A 237 26.32 6.61 9.16
CA CYS A 237 25.18 7.01 8.30
C CYS A 237 24.43 8.21 8.93
N GLY A 238 24.20 9.26 8.17
CA GLY A 238 23.29 10.35 8.56
C GLY A 238 21.84 9.86 8.74
N ALA A 239 21.02 10.60 9.45
CA ALA A 239 19.58 10.33 9.52
C ALA A 239 18.92 10.53 8.13
N LEU A 240 17.86 9.76 7.85
CA LEU A 240 17.01 10.01 6.69
C LEU A 240 15.75 10.80 7.10
N SER A 241 15.26 11.62 6.18
CA SER A 241 14.10 12.51 6.41
C SER A 241 12.95 12.24 5.40
N PRO A 242 12.48 10.98 5.24
CA PRO A 242 11.33 10.71 4.38
C PRO A 242 10.05 11.30 4.96
N ASN A 243 9.02 11.46 4.11
CA ASN A 243 7.69 11.91 4.53
C ASN A 243 6.79 10.76 4.98
N GLY A 244 7.08 9.52 4.53
CA GLY A 244 6.38 8.31 4.92
C GLY A 244 7.19 7.05 4.66
N TYR A 245 6.70 5.92 5.17
CA TYR A 245 7.23 4.59 4.87
C TYR A 245 6.19 3.80 4.08
N ALA A 246 6.58 3.33 2.92
CA ALA A 246 5.74 2.51 2.05
C ALA A 246 6.02 1.02 2.25
N HIS A 247 4.96 0.21 2.21
CA HIS A 247 5.04 -1.22 2.48
C HIS A 247 3.93 -2.00 1.78
N HIS A 248 4.25 -3.15 1.23
CA HIS A 248 3.32 -4.10 0.61
C HIS A 248 2.97 -5.19 1.63
N ALA A 249 1.87 -5.01 2.36
CA ALA A 249 1.52 -5.85 3.50
C ALA A 249 0.77 -7.14 3.11
N TYR A 250 1.10 -7.77 1.97
CA TYR A 250 0.46 -9.00 1.52
C TYR A 250 0.44 -10.09 2.59
N THR A 251 -0.55 -10.95 2.52
CA THR A 251 -0.68 -12.12 3.38
C THR A 251 -0.60 -13.42 2.57
N THR A 252 -0.74 -14.55 3.22
CA THR A 252 -0.77 -15.88 2.61
C THR A 252 -2.20 -16.39 2.48
N ARG A 253 -2.38 -17.63 1.98
CA ARG A 253 -3.67 -18.36 1.98
C ARG A 253 -4.31 -18.47 3.38
N GLN A 254 -3.53 -18.30 4.45
CA GLN A 254 -4.04 -18.26 5.83
C GLN A 254 -4.81 -16.96 6.14
N GLY A 255 -4.70 -15.95 5.27
CA GLY A 255 -5.45 -14.71 5.36
C GLY A 255 -4.90 -13.68 6.35
N PRO A 256 -5.69 -12.65 6.66
CA PRO A 256 -5.21 -11.47 7.39
C PRO A 256 -4.90 -11.71 8.88
N ALA A 257 -5.25 -12.86 9.44
CA ALA A 257 -4.86 -13.26 10.79
C ALA A 257 -3.47 -13.93 10.85
N PHE A 258 -2.86 -14.21 9.72
CA PHE A 258 -1.55 -14.87 9.65
C PHE A 258 -0.46 -14.06 10.35
N LYS A 259 0.23 -14.72 11.25
CA LYS A 259 1.40 -14.20 11.98
C LYS A 259 2.63 -14.98 11.52
N PRO A 260 3.47 -14.39 10.65
CA PRO A 260 4.66 -15.07 10.19
C PRO A 260 5.60 -15.38 11.36
N PRO A 261 6.24 -16.58 11.37
CA PRO A 261 7.17 -17.00 12.45
C PRO A 261 8.42 -16.11 12.50
N ASN A 262 8.93 -15.65 11.35
CA ASN A 262 10.03 -14.71 11.33
C ASN A 262 9.56 -13.34 11.87
N SER A 263 10.17 -12.86 12.94
CA SER A 263 9.84 -11.61 13.60
C SER A 263 10.14 -10.37 12.75
N ASP A 264 10.98 -10.49 11.73
CA ASP A 264 11.31 -9.43 10.78
C ASP A 264 10.34 -9.33 9.60
N ASP A 265 9.40 -10.28 9.47
CA ASP A 265 8.33 -10.24 8.48
C ASP A 265 7.18 -9.33 8.95
N VAL A 266 6.56 -8.65 7.98
CA VAL A 266 5.43 -7.76 8.21
C VAL A 266 4.33 -8.03 7.20
N THR A 267 3.36 -8.87 7.55
CA THR A 267 2.10 -9.01 6.83
C THR A 267 1.04 -8.10 7.43
N ILE A 268 -0.11 -7.96 6.77
CA ILE A 268 -1.22 -7.13 7.26
C ILE A 268 -1.65 -7.49 8.70
N GLY A 269 -1.55 -8.76 9.09
CA GLY A 269 -1.90 -9.23 10.43
C GLY A 269 -0.96 -8.76 11.54
N VAL A 270 0.23 -8.28 11.21
CA VAL A 270 1.28 -7.90 12.16
C VAL A 270 1.86 -6.51 11.89
N LEU A 271 1.09 -5.59 11.34
CA LEU A 271 1.50 -4.19 11.06
C LEU A 271 2.09 -3.47 12.27
N SER A 272 1.71 -3.85 13.48
CA SER A 272 2.30 -3.31 14.71
C SER A 272 3.81 -3.56 14.82
N ARG A 273 4.35 -4.58 14.16
CA ARG A 273 5.80 -4.82 14.08
C ARG A 273 6.50 -3.66 13.35
N LEU A 274 5.94 -3.23 12.21
CA LEU A 274 6.47 -2.10 11.44
C LEU A 274 6.34 -0.78 12.21
N THR A 275 5.18 -0.52 12.82
CA THR A 275 4.97 0.68 13.64
C THR A 275 6.03 0.79 14.74
N LYS A 276 6.24 -0.29 15.50
CA LYS A 276 7.26 -0.35 16.56
C LYS A 276 8.67 -0.19 16.01
N ALA A 277 8.98 -0.80 14.86
CA ALA A 277 10.29 -0.71 14.21
C ALA A 277 10.62 0.74 13.79
N LEU A 278 9.66 1.43 13.19
CA LEU A 278 9.81 2.85 12.80
C LEU A 278 9.99 3.75 14.03
N ASP A 279 9.24 3.51 15.11
CA ASP A 279 9.38 4.28 16.34
C ASP A 279 10.76 4.06 17.00
N ARG A 280 11.25 2.81 17.03
CA ARG A 280 12.61 2.49 17.51
C ARG A 280 13.71 3.13 16.65
N ALA A 281 13.53 3.12 15.33
CA ALA A 281 14.47 3.75 14.39
C ALA A 281 14.52 5.28 14.59
N ARG A 282 13.36 5.91 14.85
CA ARG A 282 13.32 7.34 15.21
C ARG A 282 14.00 7.61 16.54
N SER A 283 13.70 6.83 17.57
CA SER A 283 14.34 6.98 18.91
C SER A 283 15.87 6.79 18.85
N ALA A 284 16.37 5.98 17.90
CA ALA A 284 17.81 5.83 17.62
C ALA A 284 18.40 7.00 16.80
N GLY A 285 17.62 8.03 16.46
CA GLY A 285 18.07 9.15 15.64
C GLY A 285 18.36 8.81 14.18
N ALA A 286 17.87 7.66 13.67
CA ALA A 286 18.07 7.23 12.28
C ALA A 286 17.00 7.79 11.33
N LEU A 287 15.89 8.26 11.87
CA LEU A 287 14.83 8.99 11.20
C LEU A 287 14.59 10.33 11.90
N THR A 288 14.40 11.40 11.13
CA THR A 288 14.21 12.75 11.68
C THR A 288 12.81 12.99 12.24
N ARG A 289 11.82 12.19 11.80
CA ARG A 289 10.40 12.35 12.17
C ARG A 289 9.71 11.02 12.36
N ARG A 290 8.52 11.07 12.98
CA ARG A 290 7.61 9.92 13.07
C ARG A 290 6.93 9.72 11.72
N LEU A 291 7.12 8.54 11.09
CA LEU A 291 6.63 8.30 9.75
C LEU A 291 5.20 7.73 9.74
N PRO A 292 4.30 8.27 8.93
CA PRO A 292 3.08 7.55 8.53
C PRO A 292 3.46 6.33 7.68
N ILE A 293 2.55 5.35 7.63
CA ILE A 293 2.68 4.13 6.83
C ILE A 293 1.71 4.22 5.64
N HIS A 294 2.26 4.03 4.46
CA HIS A 294 1.52 3.92 3.21
C HIS A 294 1.52 2.45 2.78
N LEU A 295 0.36 1.82 2.71
CA LEU A 295 0.22 0.49 2.13
C LEU A 295 -0.04 0.67 0.63
N THR A 296 1.07 0.80 -0.11
CA THR A 296 1.07 1.24 -1.51
C THR A 296 0.66 0.15 -2.49
N GLU A 297 0.69 -1.11 -2.04
CA GLU A 297 0.23 -2.26 -2.82
C GLU A 297 -0.38 -3.31 -1.89
N PHE A 298 -1.58 -3.79 -2.22
CA PHE A 298 -2.24 -4.86 -1.50
C PHE A 298 -3.31 -5.55 -2.35
N GLY A 299 -3.37 -6.88 -2.27
CA GLY A 299 -4.40 -7.70 -2.87
C GLY A 299 -4.51 -9.06 -2.20
N ILE A 300 -5.60 -9.75 -2.42
CA ILE A 300 -5.82 -11.13 -1.97
C ILE A 300 -5.91 -12.02 -3.20
N GLN A 301 -4.95 -12.91 -3.36
CA GLN A 301 -4.93 -13.91 -4.43
C GLN A 301 -6.13 -14.83 -4.31
N SER A 302 -6.79 -15.12 -5.42
CA SER A 302 -7.97 -15.99 -5.46
C SER A 302 -7.90 -17.00 -6.61
N ALA A 303 -8.86 -17.94 -6.65
CA ALA A 303 -9.06 -18.77 -7.82
C ALA A 303 -9.12 -17.88 -9.09
N PRO A 304 -8.51 -18.32 -10.23
CA PRO A 304 -8.02 -19.67 -10.51
C PRO A 304 -6.61 -20.00 -9.98
N ASP A 305 -5.89 -19.07 -9.33
CA ASP A 305 -4.58 -19.36 -8.73
C ASP A 305 -4.67 -20.55 -7.76
N THR A 306 -4.01 -21.65 -8.10
CA THR A 306 -3.96 -22.87 -7.28
C THR A 306 -2.82 -22.87 -6.25
N ILE A 307 -1.85 -21.94 -6.38
CA ILE A 307 -0.64 -21.88 -5.56
C ILE A 307 -0.89 -21.04 -4.31
N GLN A 308 -1.31 -19.78 -4.47
CA GLN A 308 -1.52 -18.81 -3.41
C GLN A 308 -2.99 -18.40 -3.27
N GLY A 309 -3.84 -18.75 -4.23
CA GLY A 309 -5.23 -18.35 -4.29
C GLY A 309 -6.08 -18.94 -3.17
N VAL A 310 -7.05 -18.16 -2.74
CA VAL A 310 -8.16 -18.59 -1.87
C VAL A 310 -9.45 -18.66 -2.67
N SER A 311 -10.53 -19.19 -2.09
CA SER A 311 -11.85 -19.13 -2.73
C SER A 311 -12.30 -17.66 -2.91
N LEU A 312 -13.14 -17.40 -3.91
CA LEU A 312 -13.68 -16.06 -4.18
C LEU A 312 -14.39 -15.44 -2.95
N THR A 313 -15.10 -16.26 -2.17
CA THR A 313 -15.72 -15.81 -0.91
C THR A 313 -14.67 -15.39 0.12
N ARG A 314 -13.56 -16.12 0.24
CA ARG A 314 -12.47 -15.75 1.14
C ARG A 314 -11.74 -14.50 0.64
N GLN A 315 -11.59 -14.31 -0.69
CA GLN A 315 -11.03 -13.08 -1.24
C GLN A 315 -11.80 -11.85 -0.75
N VAL A 316 -13.12 -11.85 -0.88
CA VAL A 316 -14.00 -10.78 -0.37
C VAL A 316 -13.77 -10.54 1.11
N GLN A 317 -13.88 -11.60 1.89
CA GLN A 317 -13.79 -11.52 3.35
C GLN A 317 -12.42 -11.05 3.81
N TYR A 318 -11.36 -11.62 3.26
CA TYR A 318 -9.99 -11.28 3.64
C TYR A 318 -9.60 -9.86 3.24
N ARG A 319 -10.08 -9.39 2.07
CA ARG A 319 -9.87 -8.01 1.65
C ARG A 319 -10.53 -7.02 2.64
N ALA A 320 -11.78 -7.24 3.01
CA ALA A 320 -12.51 -6.38 3.95
C ALA A 320 -11.89 -6.41 5.37
N ILE A 321 -11.46 -7.58 5.85
CA ILE A 321 -10.76 -7.70 7.14
C ILE A 321 -9.42 -6.95 7.09
N SER A 322 -8.67 -7.06 6.01
CA SER A 322 -7.38 -6.36 5.83
C SER A 322 -7.55 -4.85 5.84
N GLU A 323 -8.58 -4.36 5.17
CA GLU A 323 -8.91 -2.94 5.15
C GLU A 323 -9.29 -2.42 6.54
N ARG A 324 -10.08 -3.19 7.29
CA ARG A 324 -10.37 -2.86 8.69
C ARG A 324 -9.11 -2.83 9.56
N ILE A 325 -8.19 -3.79 9.39
CA ILE A 325 -6.91 -3.80 10.15
C ILE A 325 -6.09 -2.55 9.83
N ALA A 326 -6.03 -2.15 8.56
CA ALA A 326 -5.37 -0.92 8.14
C ALA A 326 -6.06 0.31 8.77
N TYR A 327 -7.39 0.37 8.72
CA TYR A 327 -8.20 1.44 9.32
C TYR A 327 -8.01 1.55 10.84
N ASP A 328 -7.96 0.41 11.55
CA ASP A 328 -7.76 0.36 13.02
C ASP A 328 -6.34 0.79 13.44
N ASN A 329 -5.40 0.96 12.50
CA ASN A 329 -4.04 1.41 12.79
C ASN A 329 -3.87 2.90 12.42
N PRO A 330 -3.77 3.82 13.41
CA PRO A 330 -3.71 5.26 13.15
C PRO A 330 -2.43 5.71 12.43
N ARG A 331 -1.44 4.84 12.28
CA ARG A 331 -0.21 5.12 11.52
C ARG A 331 -0.37 4.84 10.03
N VAL A 332 -1.38 4.04 9.63
CA VAL A 332 -1.68 3.76 8.23
C VAL A 332 -2.52 4.90 7.66
N VAL A 333 -1.97 5.62 6.70
CA VAL A 333 -2.61 6.80 6.09
C VAL A 333 -3.11 6.55 4.67
N SER A 334 -2.73 5.45 4.03
CA SER A 334 -3.28 5.03 2.74
C SER A 334 -3.30 3.51 2.62
N PHE A 335 -4.26 2.99 1.86
CA PHE A 335 -4.42 1.56 1.61
C PHE A 335 -4.80 1.32 0.15
N SER A 336 -3.93 0.69 -0.61
CA SER A 336 -4.11 0.49 -2.04
C SER A 336 -4.78 -0.83 -2.38
N GLN A 337 -5.30 -0.91 -3.60
CA GLN A 337 -5.73 -2.14 -4.24
C GLN A 337 -4.84 -2.43 -5.45
N TYR A 338 -4.38 -3.65 -5.55
CA TYR A 338 -3.69 -4.30 -6.66
C TYR A 338 -4.50 -5.53 -7.06
N LEU A 339 -5.13 -5.63 -8.11
CA LEU A 339 -5.38 -5.17 -9.44
C LEU A 339 -6.89 -4.88 -9.65
N LEU A 340 -7.27 -4.35 -10.86
CA LEU A 340 -8.65 -4.35 -11.35
C LEU A 340 -8.97 -5.68 -12.02
N THR A 341 -8.20 -6.07 -13.01
CA THR A 341 -8.31 -7.34 -13.74
C THR A 341 -7.12 -8.23 -13.40
N ASP A 342 -7.35 -9.53 -13.23
CA ASP A 342 -6.29 -10.51 -12.99
C ASP A 342 -5.25 -10.51 -14.12
N SER A 343 -4.03 -10.91 -13.79
CA SER A 343 -3.02 -11.23 -14.80
C SER A 343 -3.50 -12.37 -15.70
N ASP A 344 -3.09 -12.35 -16.98
CA ASP A 344 -3.38 -13.46 -17.87
C ASP A 344 -2.60 -14.70 -17.42
N PRO A 345 -3.26 -15.84 -17.27
CA PRO A 345 -2.58 -17.07 -16.97
C PRO A 345 -1.71 -17.48 -18.18
N THR A 346 -0.40 -17.45 -17.97
CA THR A 346 0.58 -17.85 -19.00
C THR A 346 1.28 -19.14 -18.60
N GLY A 347 1.49 -20.02 -19.60
CA GLY A 347 2.24 -21.25 -19.44
C GLY A 347 1.46 -22.42 -18.85
N PRO A 348 2.13 -23.59 -18.72
CA PRO A 348 1.47 -24.87 -18.39
C PRO A 348 0.85 -24.95 -16.99
N LYS A 349 1.17 -24.04 -16.09
CA LYS A 349 0.62 -24.00 -14.73
C LYS A 349 -0.60 -23.08 -14.58
N GLN A 350 -1.03 -22.42 -15.66
CA GLN A 350 -2.15 -21.46 -15.68
C GLN A 350 -2.08 -20.42 -14.51
N TYR A 351 -0.87 -20.05 -14.14
CA TYR A 351 -0.60 -19.08 -13.08
C TYR A 351 -0.06 -17.81 -13.74
N GLY A 352 -0.85 -16.75 -13.72
CA GLY A 352 -0.53 -15.48 -14.38
C GLY A 352 0.35 -14.55 -13.53
N GLY A 353 0.61 -14.90 -12.29
CA GLY A 353 1.39 -14.11 -11.34
C GLY A 353 0.55 -13.44 -10.27
N PHE A 354 -0.50 -12.71 -10.63
CA PHE A 354 -1.38 -12.05 -9.66
C PHE A 354 -2.86 -12.16 -10.05
N GLU A 355 -3.60 -13.01 -9.33
CA GLU A 355 -5.05 -13.17 -9.41
C GLU A 355 -5.76 -12.46 -8.24
N SER A 356 -5.26 -11.27 -7.89
CA SER A 356 -5.80 -10.40 -6.83
C SER A 356 -6.83 -9.39 -7.35
N GLY A 357 -7.13 -9.41 -8.63
CA GLY A 357 -8.07 -8.52 -9.30
C GLY A 357 -9.50 -8.61 -8.77
N LEU A 358 -10.25 -7.55 -9.01
CA LEU A 358 -11.70 -7.50 -8.78
C LEU A 358 -12.48 -8.17 -9.93
N ARG A 359 -11.80 -8.41 -11.05
CA ARG A 359 -12.26 -9.13 -12.25
C ARG A 359 -11.30 -10.26 -12.57
N PHE A 360 -11.84 -11.31 -13.17
CA PHE A 360 -11.02 -12.36 -13.81
C PHE A 360 -10.26 -11.79 -15.01
N ALA A 361 -9.25 -12.52 -15.48
CA ALA A 361 -8.51 -12.17 -16.71
C ALA A 361 -9.40 -11.99 -17.94
N SER A 362 -10.55 -12.67 -17.99
CA SER A 362 -11.58 -12.51 -19.03
C SER A 362 -12.41 -11.22 -18.91
N GLY A 363 -12.17 -10.37 -17.91
CA GLY A 363 -12.97 -9.18 -17.62
C GLY A 363 -14.27 -9.46 -16.84
N ARG A 364 -14.67 -10.72 -16.65
CA ARG A 364 -15.86 -11.06 -15.88
C ARG A 364 -15.69 -10.65 -14.42
N PRO A 365 -16.71 -10.00 -13.77
CA PRO A 365 -16.59 -9.56 -12.37
C PRO A 365 -16.48 -10.74 -11.40
N LYS A 366 -15.62 -10.59 -10.40
CA LYS A 366 -15.59 -11.47 -9.23
C LYS A 366 -16.54 -10.93 -8.14
N PRO A 367 -16.96 -11.75 -7.18
CA PRO A 367 -17.69 -11.26 -6.00
C PRO A 367 -16.94 -10.15 -5.23
N SER A 368 -15.60 -10.11 -5.35
CA SER A 368 -14.76 -9.07 -4.75
C SER A 368 -15.03 -7.68 -5.31
N LEU A 369 -15.57 -7.52 -6.52
CA LEU A 369 -15.94 -6.21 -7.07
C LEU A 369 -17.06 -5.56 -6.23
N ALA A 370 -18.14 -6.29 -5.96
CA ALA A 370 -19.23 -5.81 -5.10
C ALA A 370 -18.76 -5.64 -3.65
N GLY A 371 -17.94 -6.58 -3.15
CA GLY A 371 -17.34 -6.50 -1.81
C GLY A 371 -16.33 -5.35 -1.66
N PHE A 372 -15.67 -4.92 -2.72
CA PHE A 372 -14.80 -3.75 -2.73
C PHE A 372 -15.59 -2.43 -2.68
N ARG A 373 -16.72 -2.37 -3.42
CA ARG A 373 -17.62 -1.20 -3.39
C ARG A 373 -18.24 -0.98 -2.03
N LEU A 374 -18.70 -2.05 -1.38
CA LEU A 374 -19.37 -2.03 -0.08
C LEU A 374 -18.71 -3.04 0.86
N PRO A 375 -17.47 -2.78 1.33
CA PRO A 375 -16.78 -3.69 2.22
C PRO A 375 -17.44 -3.73 3.60
N ILE A 376 -17.54 -4.94 4.14
CA ILE A 376 -18.02 -5.18 5.50
C ILE A 376 -17.14 -6.22 6.18
N ALA A 377 -16.67 -5.94 7.39
CA ALA A 377 -15.89 -6.85 8.23
C ALA A 377 -16.58 -7.05 9.58
N VAL A 378 -16.86 -8.30 9.93
CA VAL A 378 -17.63 -8.67 11.11
C VAL A 378 -16.76 -9.48 12.06
N ARG A 379 -16.29 -8.87 13.15
CA ARG A 379 -15.44 -9.51 14.15
C ARG A 379 -16.25 -10.02 15.32
N ARG A 380 -16.11 -11.32 15.63
CA ARG A 380 -16.71 -11.93 16.81
C ARG A 380 -15.99 -11.47 18.08
N GLN A 381 -16.77 -11.14 19.11
CA GLN A 381 -16.33 -10.74 20.45
C GLN A 381 -17.25 -11.43 21.48
N GLY A 382 -16.92 -12.66 21.86
CA GLY A 382 -17.77 -13.48 22.72
C GLY A 382 -19.13 -13.78 22.08
N SER A 383 -20.21 -13.38 22.75
CA SER A 383 -21.61 -13.50 22.29
C SER A 383 -22.04 -12.38 21.32
N LYS A 384 -21.18 -11.41 21.05
CA LYS A 384 -21.48 -10.27 20.16
C LYS A 384 -20.57 -10.27 18.94
N VAL A 385 -20.94 -9.45 17.96
CA VAL A 385 -20.10 -9.08 16.81
C VAL A 385 -19.94 -7.57 16.75
N SER A 386 -18.72 -7.13 16.40
CA SER A 386 -18.42 -5.76 15.99
C SER A 386 -18.39 -5.73 14.48
N ILE A 387 -19.23 -4.90 13.89
CA ILE A 387 -19.38 -4.70 12.45
C ILE A 387 -18.70 -3.38 12.09
N TRP A 388 -17.85 -3.41 11.10
CA TRP A 388 -17.23 -2.25 10.46
C TRP A 388 -17.54 -2.32 8.98
N GLY A 389 -17.77 -1.19 8.34
CA GLY A 389 -17.93 -1.15 6.89
C GLY A 389 -17.73 0.24 6.33
N LEU A 390 -17.71 0.28 5.02
CA LEU A 390 -17.50 1.48 4.23
C LEU A 390 -18.45 1.46 3.04
N VAL A 391 -18.99 2.61 2.70
CA VAL A 391 -19.70 2.87 1.44
C VAL A 391 -18.74 3.61 0.53
N ARG A 392 -18.34 2.99 -0.57
CA ARG A 392 -17.57 3.67 -1.60
C ARG A 392 -18.53 4.37 -2.56
N PRO A 393 -18.23 5.64 -2.90
CA PRO A 393 -19.12 6.45 -3.68
C PRO A 393 -19.27 5.92 -5.10
N THR A 394 -20.48 6.09 -5.59
CA THR A 394 -20.75 6.15 -7.02
C THR A 394 -20.46 7.54 -7.55
N ALA A 395 -20.57 7.73 -8.87
CA ALA A 395 -20.40 9.02 -9.52
C ALA A 395 -21.29 10.14 -8.91
N ALA A 396 -22.44 9.77 -8.33
CA ALA A 396 -23.38 10.71 -7.71
C ALA A 396 -22.85 11.39 -6.44
N ILE A 397 -21.82 10.83 -5.81
CA ILE A 397 -21.32 11.33 -4.52
C ILE A 397 -19.95 12.02 -4.66
N GLY A 398 -19.47 12.15 -5.81
CA GLY A 398 -18.38 12.90 -6.41
C GLY A 398 -17.20 13.43 -5.61
N ALA A 399 -17.35 13.71 -4.34
CA ALA A 399 -16.27 14.31 -3.57
C ALA A 399 -15.35 13.25 -2.97
N TYR A 400 -14.08 13.26 -3.34
CA TYR A 400 -13.04 12.62 -2.57
C TYR A 400 -12.79 13.45 -1.29
N PRO A 401 -12.64 12.83 -0.12
CA PRO A 401 -12.31 11.40 0.09
C PRO A 401 -13.49 10.46 0.38
N GLY A 402 -14.74 10.84 0.23
CA GLY A 402 -15.83 9.93 0.53
C GLY A 402 -17.21 10.44 0.09
N PRO A 403 -18.28 9.65 0.34
CA PRO A 403 -19.63 9.95 -0.17
C PRO A 403 -20.34 11.09 0.58
N GLY A 404 -19.68 11.71 1.55
CA GLY A 404 -20.41 12.48 2.55
C GLY A 404 -21.19 11.56 3.52
N ALA A 405 -21.80 12.13 4.53
CA ALA A 405 -22.62 11.35 5.45
C ALA A 405 -23.89 10.84 4.74
N THR A 406 -24.05 9.51 4.68
CA THR A 406 -25.18 8.84 4.04
C THR A 406 -25.72 7.73 4.92
N SER A 407 -26.75 7.01 4.46
CA SER A 407 -27.32 5.88 5.19
C SER A 407 -27.16 4.60 4.41
N ALA A 408 -26.59 3.57 5.05
CA ALA A 408 -26.53 2.21 4.54
C ALA A 408 -27.39 1.26 5.38
N THR A 409 -27.78 0.13 4.82
CA THR A 409 -28.56 -0.88 5.53
C THR A 409 -27.72 -2.13 5.72
N ILE A 410 -27.53 -2.55 6.96
CA ILE A 410 -26.90 -3.83 7.29
C ILE A 410 -27.95 -4.91 7.22
N THR A 411 -27.68 -5.94 6.44
CA THR A 411 -28.54 -7.11 6.27
C THR A 411 -27.83 -8.40 6.69
N TYR A 412 -28.59 -9.45 6.91
CA TYR A 412 -28.06 -10.77 7.21
C TYR A 412 -28.97 -11.89 6.73
N SER A 413 -28.41 -13.08 6.55
CA SER A 413 -29.15 -14.35 6.42
C SER A 413 -28.59 -15.37 7.41
N ASP A 414 -29.45 -16.18 8.00
CA ASP A 414 -29.06 -17.24 8.91
C ASP A 414 -28.66 -18.50 8.13
N ARG A 415 -27.89 -19.38 8.76
CA ARG A 415 -27.45 -20.65 8.16
C ARG A 415 -28.65 -21.46 7.67
N GLY A 416 -28.58 -21.96 6.44
CA GLY A 416 -29.66 -22.77 5.82
C GLY A 416 -30.87 -21.95 5.34
N SER A 417 -30.82 -20.61 5.42
CA SER A 417 -31.91 -19.74 4.97
C SER A 417 -31.46 -18.83 3.83
N SER A 418 -32.26 -18.79 2.76
CA SER A 418 -32.13 -17.80 1.69
C SER A 418 -32.77 -16.45 2.05
N ARG A 419 -33.56 -16.38 3.12
CA ARG A 419 -34.26 -15.15 3.54
C ARG A 419 -33.26 -14.12 4.05
N VAL A 420 -33.17 -12.99 3.36
CA VAL A 420 -32.41 -11.82 3.79
C VAL A 420 -33.28 -10.99 4.74
N ARG A 421 -32.68 -10.62 5.89
CA ARG A 421 -33.34 -9.81 6.92
C ARG A 421 -32.52 -8.53 7.15
N THR A 422 -33.20 -7.43 7.42
CA THR A 422 -32.56 -6.18 7.84
C THR A 422 -32.17 -6.27 9.31
N LEU A 423 -30.90 -5.97 9.62
CA LEU A 423 -30.46 -5.75 10.99
C LEU A 423 -30.87 -4.33 11.43
N ARG A 424 -30.34 -3.34 10.72
CA ARG A 424 -30.63 -1.92 10.94
C ARG A 424 -30.12 -1.05 9.80
N ARG A 425 -30.66 0.17 9.72
CA ARG A 425 -30.09 1.27 8.96
C ARG A 425 -29.02 1.97 9.81
N VAL A 426 -27.89 2.30 9.23
CA VAL A 426 -26.75 2.98 9.88
C VAL A 426 -26.41 4.23 9.12
N ARG A 427 -26.10 5.32 9.83
CA ARG A 427 -25.54 6.53 9.24
C ARG A 427 -24.02 6.38 9.15
N THR A 428 -23.44 6.72 8.02
CA THR A 428 -21.99 6.79 7.84
C THR A 428 -21.44 8.13 8.35
N ASN A 429 -20.15 8.20 8.62
CA ASN A 429 -19.47 9.49 8.71
C ASN A 429 -19.33 10.12 7.32
N ALA A 430 -18.74 11.32 7.24
CA ALA A 430 -18.52 12.04 5.99
C ALA A 430 -17.64 11.30 4.97
N LEU A 431 -16.84 10.33 5.42
CA LEU A 431 -15.93 9.52 4.59
C LEU A 431 -16.55 8.17 4.20
N GLY A 432 -17.82 7.93 4.54
CA GLY A 432 -18.54 6.71 4.20
C GLY A 432 -18.39 5.55 5.20
N TYR A 433 -17.61 5.69 6.28
CA TYR A 433 -17.43 4.62 7.27
C TYR A 433 -18.61 4.53 8.23
N PHE A 434 -18.95 3.29 8.60
CA PHE A 434 -19.93 3.01 9.63
C PHE A 434 -19.47 1.89 10.56
N GLN A 435 -20.03 1.89 11.79
CA GLN A 435 -19.82 0.84 12.77
C GLN A 435 -21.15 0.46 13.40
N ALA A 436 -21.28 -0.82 13.77
CA ALA A 436 -22.43 -1.34 14.46
C ALA A 436 -22.04 -2.56 15.31
N SER A 437 -22.95 -2.99 16.17
CA SER A 437 -22.85 -4.25 16.90
C SER A 437 -24.15 -5.05 16.80
N ALA A 438 -24.05 -6.36 16.96
CA ALA A 438 -25.18 -7.27 17.00
C ALA A 438 -24.82 -8.52 17.82
N SER A 439 -25.82 -9.35 18.14
CA SER A 439 -25.59 -10.67 18.73
C SER A 439 -24.94 -11.60 17.71
N TYR A 440 -23.94 -12.37 18.16
CA TYR A 440 -23.34 -13.42 17.35
C TYR A 440 -24.31 -14.58 17.16
N ARG A 441 -24.36 -15.09 15.92
CA ARG A 441 -25.04 -16.36 15.61
C ARG A 441 -24.15 -17.15 14.65
N ALA A 442 -23.91 -18.41 14.96
CA ALA A 442 -23.07 -19.28 14.14
C ALA A 442 -23.66 -19.47 12.73
N GLY A 443 -22.80 -19.39 11.70
CA GLY A 443 -23.20 -19.55 10.29
C GLY A 443 -23.98 -18.38 9.69
N ARG A 444 -24.25 -17.31 10.45
CA ARG A 444 -24.89 -16.10 9.91
C ARG A 444 -23.96 -15.41 8.91
N ARG A 445 -24.53 -15.03 7.77
CA ARG A 445 -23.87 -14.24 6.73
C ARG A 445 -24.36 -12.80 6.82
N TRP A 446 -23.43 -11.85 6.70
CA TRP A 446 -23.67 -10.42 6.83
C TRP A 446 -23.42 -9.71 5.52
N ASN A 447 -24.21 -8.70 5.21
CA ASN A 447 -24.03 -7.90 4.01
C ASN A 447 -24.42 -6.44 4.30
N VAL A 448 -24.16 -5.56 3.35
CA VAL A 448 -24.55 -4.17 3.38
C VAL A 448 -25.16 -3.79 2.03
N THR A 449 -26.20 -2.98 2.05
CA THR A 449 -26.85 -2.40 0.87
C THR A 449 -26.84 -0.88 0.98
N TRP A 450 -26.70 -0.24 -0.17
CA TRP A 450 -26.69 1.21 -0.27
C TRP A 450 -27.14 1.66 -1.67
N GLN A 451 -28.16 2.52 -1.75
CA GLN A 451 -28.72 3.06 -3.00
C GLN A 451 -28.96 1.98 -4.07
N GLY A 452 -29.65 0.93 -3.73
CA GLY A 452 -29.94 -0.18 -4.64
C GLY A 452 -28.77 -1.15 -4.93
N GLN A 453 -27.57 -0.80 -4.50
CA GLN A 453 -26.39 -1.67 -4.64
C GLN A 453 -26.26 -2.59 -3.44
N THR A 454 -25.77 -3.79 -3.69
CA THR A 454 -25.57 -4.82 -2.67
C THR A 454 -24.11 -5.26 -2.69
N GLY A 455 -23.48 -5.29 -1.51
CA GLY A 455 -22.15 -5.83 -1.32
C GLY A 455 -22.12 -7.35 -1.43
N SER A 456 -20.99 -7.94 -1.06
CA SER A 456 -20.84 -9.40 -1.01
C SER A 456 -20.94 -9.91 0.42
N PRO A 457 -21.66 -11.03 0.66
CA PRO A 457 -21.88 -11.53 2.00
C PRO A 457 -20.60 -12.11 2.63
N VAL A 458 -20.38 -11.79 3.91
CA VAL A 458 -19.23 -12.25 4.71
C VAL A 458 -19.68 -13.00 5.95
N SER A 459 -18.80 -13.83 6.51
CA SER A 459 -19.00 -14.49 7.80
C SER A 459 -18.31 -13.70 8.93
N ALA A 460 -18.74 -13.92 10.18
CA ALA A 460 -18.00 -13.41 11.33
C ALA A 460 -16.64 -14.15 11.45
N TYR A 461 -15.60 -13.40 11.81
CA TYR A 461 -14.26 -13.92 12.06
C TYR A 461 -13.83 -13.69 13.51
N THR A 462 -12.95 -14.54 14.01
CA THR A 462 -12.21 -14.37 15.26
C THR A 462 -10.79 -13.94 14.94
N ARG A 463 -10.25 -13.05 15.73
CA ARG A 463 -8.87 -12.57 15.58
C ARG A 463 -7.98 -13.18 16.64
#